data_edff2bfac4b95ab0a5f8ce11ed168dd4
#
_entry.id   edff2bfac4b95ab0a5f8ce11ed168dd4
#
_cell.length_a   1.000
_cell.length_b   1.000
_cell.length_c   1.000
_cell.angle_alpha   90.00
_cell.angle_beta   90.00
_cell.angle_gamma   90.00
#
_symmetry.space_group_name_H-M   'P 1'
#
loop_
_entity.id
_entity.type
_entity.pdbx_description
1 polymer ?
#
loop_
_entity_poly.entity_id
_entity_poly.type
_entity_poly.pdbx_seq_one_letter_code
_entity_poly.pdbx_strand_id
1 'polypeptide(L)'
;MESITNVNVEQCKKDVNGIILILSCQKHKDTRLKEFSLPKTSYNNWEVIYIIGDLFLEKDYTLDGKFLYVKCEDSYLHLLKKLVLSIKYLRELFTIKEGILRCGDDLVFNEQNLIKFLHDKTKKYDYYGQAYNGKDYRCSIHTKNDVRKLKQDFFMIDYYKAHKDDFLNPQHNLKNVNISLYSMRPHIYGAGGVIYYISNKACETLIRHMESIHYNILHYDRFTKSYPYTIEDCAVSFIMYCNKIDFIHNSRFFDTPHRDTIARHTNKFK
;
A
#
# COMPACT_ATOMS: atom_id res chain seq x y z
N MET A 1 -29.49 -26.82 -32.15
CA MET A 1 -29.16 -25.61 -31.40
C MET A 1 -28.94 -26.04 -29.97
N GLU A 2 -27.69 -26.34 -29.64
CA GLU A 2 -27.31 -26.69 -28.28
C GLU A 2 -27.00 -25.39 -27.50
N SER A 3 -27.75 -25.17 -26.44
CA SER A 3 -27.55 -24.07 -25.51
C SER A 3 -26.28 -24.32 -24.72
N ILE A 4 -25.21 -23.52 -25.00
CA ILE A 4 -24.02 -23.48 -24.18
C ILE A 4 -24.42 -22.80 -22.87
N THR A 5 -24.67 -23.60 -21.86
CA THR A 5 -24.77 -23.13 -20.48
C THR A 5 -23.40 -22.65 -20.04
N ASN A 6 -23.24 -21.33 -19.95
CA ASN A 6 -22.10 -20.70 -19.25
C ASN A 6 -22.15 -21.11 -17.77
N VAL A 7 -21.43 -22.15 -17.43
CA VAL A 7 -21.16 -22.50 -16.03
C VAL A 7 -20.17 -21.42 -15.52
N ASN A 8 -20.68 -20.43 -14.82
CA ASN A 8 -19.87 -19.58 -13.96
C ASN A 8 -19.24 -20.47 -12.89
N VAL A 9 -18.02 -20.91 -13.11
CA VAL A 9 -17.21 -21.53 -12.06
C VAL A 9 -16.89 -20.39 -11.08
N GLU A 10 -17.69 -20.25 -10.02
CA GLU A 10 -17.31 -19.45 -8.87
C GLU A 10 -15.97 -19.99 -8.36
N GLN A 11 -14.92 -19.26 -8.62
CA GLN A 11 -13.58 -19.62 -8.17
C GLN A 11 -13.60 -19.59 -6.64
N CYS A 12 -13.57 -20.78 -6.01
CA CYS A 12 -13.63 -20.90 -4.55
C CYS A 12 -12.45 -20.11 -3.94
N LYS A 13 -12.75 -19.05 -3.19
CA LYS A 13 -11.75 -18.23 -2.54
C LYS A 13 -10.99 -19.03 -1.49
N LYS A 14 -9.69 -18.83 -1.41
CA LYS A 14 -8.88 -19.45 -0.35
C LYS A 14 -9.10 -18.72 0.97
N ASP A 15 -9.46 -19.46 2.02
CA ASP A 15 -9.59 -18.92 3.38
C ASP A 15 -8.23 -18.66 4.01
N VAL A 16 -8.01 -17.43 4.48
CA VAL A 16 -6.80 -17.01 5.19
C VAL A 16 -7.12 -16.16 6.42
N ASN A 17 -6.25 -16.18 7.41
CA ASN A 17 -6.41 -15.27 8.55
C ASN A 17 -6.09 -13.83 8.14
N GLY A 18 -5.05 -13.62 7.35
CA GLY A 18 -4.66 -12.32 6.84
C GLY A 18 -3.63 -12.40 5.73
N ILE A 19 -3.24 -11.24 5.22
CA ILE A 19 -2.22 -11.11 4.18
C ILE A 19 -1.05 -10.28 4.72
N ILE A 20 0.18 -10.80 4.59
CA ILE A 20 1.40 -10.02 4.68
C ILE A 20 1.68 -9.49 3.28
N LEU A 21 1.31 -8.24 3.05
CA LEU A 21 1.41 -7.58 1.76
C LEU A 21 2.75 -6.85 1.66
N ILE A 22 3.65 -7.31 0.79
CA ILE A 22 4.93 -6.67 0.53
C ILE A 22 4.78 -5.76 -0.69
N LEU A 23 4.73 -4.46 -0.44
CA LEU A 23 4.57 -3.46 -1.50
C LEU A 23 5.93 -3.17 -2.14
N SER A 24 6.11 -3.60 -3.38
CA SER A 24 7.37 -3.51 -4.13
C SER A 24 7.16 -2.94 -5.54
N CYS A 25 8.12 -3.08 -6.42
CA CYS A 25 8.07 -2.62 -7.81
C CYS A 25 8.90 -3.53 -8.73
N GLN A 26 8.69 -3.40 -10.04
CA GLN A 26 9.42 -4.15 -11.07
C GLN A 26 10.94 -4.05 -10.91
N LYS A 27 11.43 -2.83 -10.68
CA LYS A 27 12.86 -2.58 -10.46
C LYS A 27 13.46 -3.39 -9.31
N HIS A 28 12.68 -3.67 -8.28
CA HIS A 28 13.14 -4.38 -7.09
C HIS A 28 12.94 -5.90 -7.16
N LYS A 29 12.17 -6.40 -8.13
CA LYS A 29 11.88 -7.82 -8.28
C LYS A 29 13.16 -8.65 -8.38
N ASP A 30 14.10 -8.22 -9.21
CA ASP A 30 15.34 -8.92 -9.47
C ASP A 30 16.51 -8.53 -8.54
N THR A 31 16.31 -7.58 -7.68
CA THR A 31 17.30 -7.09 -6.72
C THR A 31 16.84 -7.33 -5.28
N ARG A 32 16.10 -6.40 -4.68
CA ARG A 32 15.69 -6.46 -3.28
C ARG A 32 14.89 -7.72 -2.95
N LEU A 33 13.93 -8.12 -3.80
CA LEU A 33 13.07 -9.26 -3.50
C LEU A 33 13.81 -10.61 -3.58
N LYS A 34 14.90 -10.71 -4.33
CA LYS A 34 15.77 -11.90 -4.30
C LYS A 34 16.49 -12.08 -2.97
N GLU A 35 16.81 -10.97 -2.31
CA GLU A 35 17.48 -10.95 -1.00
C GLU A 35 16.47 -10.80 0.17
N PHE A 36 15.22 -10.47 -0.13
CA PHE A 36 14.19 -10.28 0.87
C PHE A 36 13.79 -11.63 1.48
N SER A 37 14.11 -11.81 2.74
CA SER A 37 13.83 -13.03 3.45
C SER A 37 12.78 -12.80 4.51
N LEU A 38 11.56 -13.32 4.28
CA LEU A 38 10.62 -13.53 5.36
C LEU A 38 11.02 -14.79 6.15
N PRO A 39 10.76 -14.82 7.45
CA PRO A 39 10.97 -16.02 8.25
C PRO A 39 10.24 -17.22 7.65
N LYS A 40 10.85 -18.41 7.71
CA LYS A 40 10.32 -19.63 7.08
C LYS A 40 9.34 -20.43 7.94
N THR A 41 8.89 -19.87 9.03
CA THR A 41 8.01 -20.54 10.01
C THR A 41 6.52 -20.39 9.64
N SER A 42 5.66 -21.07 10.41
CA SER A 42 4.22 -20.98 10.26
C SER A 42 3.72 -19.56 10.53
N TYR A 43 3.03 -18.97 9.59
CA TYR A 43 2.42 -17.65 9.72
C TYR A 43 0.96 -17.70 10.18
N ASN A 44 0.52 -18.75 10.86
CA ASN A 44 -0.85 -18.86 11.36
C ASN A 44 -1.89 -18.61 10.26
N ASN A 45 -1.76 -19.29 9.13
CA ASN A 45 -2.61 -19.13 7.95
C ASN A 45 -2.68 -17.68 7.40
N TRP A 46 -1.59 -16.93 7.54
CA TRP A 46 -1.35 -15.68 6.83
C TRP A 46 -0.59 -15.95 5.54
N GLU A 47 -1.06 -15.39 4.44
CA GLU A 47 -0.36 -15.50 3.15
C GLU A 47 0.59 -14.33 2.94
N VAL A 48 1.75 -14.63 2.35
CA VAL A 48 2.72 -13.60 1.94
C VAL A 48 2.56 -13.33 0.46
N ILE A 49 2.21 -12.10 0.10
CA ILE A 49 2.00 -11.70 -1.29
C ILE A 49 2.86 -10.47 -1.60
N TYR A 50 3.65 -10.57 -2.66
CA TYR A 50 4.46 -9.48 -3.20
C TYR A 50 3.66 -8.73 -4.26
N ILE A 51 3.59 -7.41 -4.15
CA ILE A 51 2.82 -6.55 -5.05
C ILE A 51 3.73 -5.83 -6.02
N ILE A 52 3.44 -5.97 -7.30
CA ILE A 52 4.16 -5.32 -8.40
C ILE A 52 3.15 -4.58 -9.27
N GLY A 53 3.41 -3.32 -9.61
CA GLY A 53 2.64 -2.61 -10.63
C GLY A 53 3.09 -3.02 -12.02
N ASP A 54 2.13 -3.16 -12.93
CA ASP A 54 2.40 -3.37 -14.36
C ASP A 54 1.25 -2.75 -15.18
N LEU A 55 1.52 -1.59 -15.76
CA LEU A 55 0.52 -0.86 -16.54
C LEU A 55 0.09 -1.61 -17.81
N PHE A 56 0.93 -2.49 -18.32
CA PHE A 56 0.75 -3.16 -19.60
C PHE A 56 0.07 -4.53 -19.49
N LEU A 57 -0.41 -4.91 -18.31
CA LEU A 57 -1.20 -6.12 -18.15
C LEU A 57 -2.45 -6.06 -19.04
N GLU A 58 -2.79 -7.17 -19.69
CA GLU A 58 -4.04 -7.31 -20.42
C GLU A 58 -5.26 -7.31 -19.49
N LYS A 59 -5.12 -8.00 -18.32
CA LYS A 59 -6.13 -8.08 -17.27
C LYS A 59 -5.85 -7.06 -16.17
N ASP A 60 -6.83 -6.78 -15.35
CA ASP A 60 -6.70 -5.87 -14.21
C ASP A 60 -5.65 -6.36 -13.20
N TYR A 61 -5.49 -7.67 -13.08
CA TYR A 61 -4.45 -8.29 -12.26
C TYR A 61 -4.11 -9.71 -12.70
N THR A 62 -2.95 -10.19 -12.26
CA THR A 62 -2.51 -11.58 -12.43
C THR A 62 -1.79 -12.02 -11.15
N LEU A 63 -2.17 -13.18 -10.60
CA LEU A 63 -1.45 -13.82 -9.50
C LEU A 63 -0.58 -14.94 -10.05
N ASP A 64 0.75 -14.80 -9.90
CA ASP A 64 1.75 -15.79 -10.27
C ASP A 64 2.52 -16.21 -9.02
N GLY A 65 2.22 -17.40 -8.50
CA GLY A 65 2.73 -17.88 -7.24
C GLY A 65 2.40 -16.92 -6.08
N LYS A 66 3.41 -16.21 -5.59
CA LYS A 66 3.27 -15.20 -4.54
C LYS A 66 3.31 -13.75 -5.05
N PHE A 67 3.39 -13.55 -6.37
CA PHE A 67 3.45 -12.23 -6.97
C PHE A 67 2.08 -11.86 -7.52
N LEU A 68 1.48 -10.81 -6.96
CA LEU A 68 0.30 -10.18 -7.52
C LEU A 68 0.75 -8.98 -8.36
N TYR A 69 0.59 -9.11 -9.67
CA TYR A 69 0.76 -8.02 -10.62
C TYR A 69 -0.55 -7.28 -10.75
N VAL A 70 -0.51 -5.97 -10.65
CA VAL A 70 -1.70 -5.11 -10.67
C VAL A 70 -1.56 -4.11 -11.81
N LYS A 71 -2.60 -3.99 -12.64
CA LYS A 71 -2.62 -3.04 -13.76
C LYS A 71 -2.68 -1.61 -13.28
N CYS A 72 -1.52 -1.06 -13.01
CA CYS A 72 -1.33 0.34 -12.62
C CYS A 72 0.11 0.78 -12.87
N GLU A 73 0.32 2.08 -12.83
CA GLU A 73 1.63 2.69 -12.90
C GLU A 73 2.51 2.24 -11.71
N ASP A 74 3.69 1.70 -12.02
CA ASP A 74 4.62 1.19 -11.01
C ASP A 74 5.58 2.29 -10.53
N SER A 75 5.02 3.36 -9.98
CA SER A 75 5.75 4.53 -9.54
C SER A 75 5.51 4.86 -8.06
N TYR A 76 6.39 5.68 -7.48
CA TYR A 76 6.23 6.18 -6.12
C TYR A 76 4.95 7.02 -5.95
N LEU A 77 4.58 7.80 -6.96
CA LEU A 77 3.37 8.62 -6.96
C LEU A 77 2.09 7.77 -6.91
N HIS A 78 2.12 6.57 -7.52
CA HIS A 78 0.96 5.68 -7.61
C HIS A 78 0.93 4.57 -6.56
N LEU A 79 1.77 4.66 -5.52
CA LEU A 79 1.82 3.64 -4.46
C LEU A 79 0.46 3.44 -3.77
N LEU A 80 -0.29 4.52 -3.49
CA LEU A 80 -1.64 4.42 -2.93
C LEU A 80 -2.58 3.67 -3.87
N LYS A 81 -2.62 4.04 -5.15
CA LYS A 81 -3.45 3.37 -6.17
C LYS A 81 -3.11 1.89 -6.24
N LYS A 82 -1.81 1.56 -6.33
CA LYS A 82 -1.31 0.19 -6.35
C LYS A 82 -1.73 -0.59 -5.11
N LEU A 83 -1.55 -0.03 -3.92
CA LEU A 83 -1.96 -0.63 -2.66
C LEU A 83 -3.44 -0.96 -2.63
N VAL A 84 -4.30 0.03 -2.95
CA VAL A 84 -5.76 -0.16 -2.81
C VAL A 84 -6.31 -1.12 -3.86
N LEU A 85 -5.82 -1.05 -5.11
CA LEU A 85 -6.16 -2.05 -6.13
C LEU A 85 -5.71 -3.46 -5.72
N SER A 86 -4.50 -3.59 -5.14
CA SER A 86 -4.03 -4.88 -4.63
C SER A 86 -4.94 -5.43 -3.54
N ILE A 87 -5.36 -4.59 -2.58
CA ILE A 87 -6.30 -4.98 -1.53
C ILE A 87 -7.63 -5.45 -2.14
N LYS A 88 -8.14 -4.74 -3.13
CA LYS A 88 -9.37 -5.10 -3.85
C LYS A 88 -9.26 -6.50 -4.46
N TYR A 89 -8.22 -6.75 -5.25
CA TYR A 89 -8.04 -8.03 -5.93
C TYR A 89 -7.68 -9.19 -5.00
N LEU A 90 -6.93 -8.92 -3.92
CA LEU A 90 -6.70 -9.92 -2.87
C LEU A 90 -8.02 -10.37 -2.21
N ARG A 91 -9.00 -9.50 -2.06
CA ARG A 91 -10.33 -9.85 -1.54
C ARG A 91 -11.21 -10.58 -2.55
N GLU A 92 -10.87 -10.54 -3.83
CA GLU A 92 -11.47 -11.40 -4.85
C GLU A 92 -10.89 -12.83 -4.80
N LEU A 93 -9.59 -12.96 -4.50
CA LEU A 93 -8.85 -14.23 -4.47
C LEU A 93 -8.95 -14.96 -3.12
N PHE A 94 -9.07 -14.21 -2.03
CA PHE A 94 -9.01 -14.72 -0.66
C PHE A 94 -10.21 -14.26 0.17
N THR A 95 -10.67 -15.17 1.06
CA THR A 95 -11.52 -14.79 2.19
C THR A 95 -10.62 -14.41 3.36
N ILE A 96 -10.38 -13.12 3.55
CA ILE A 96 -9.47 -12.59 4.57
C ILE A 96 -10.26 -12.36 5.85
N LYS A 97 -9.86 -13.01 6.97
CA LYS A 97 -10.59 -12.95 8.25
C LYS A 97 -10.21 -11.75 9.11
N GLU A 98 -8.94 -11.43 9.22
CA GLU A 98 -8.44 -10.37 10.12
C GLU A 98 -8.17 -9.07 9.35
N GLY A 99 -7.24 -9.11 8.41
CA GLY A 99 -6.83 -7.92 7.66
C GLY A 99 -5.50 -8.08 6.95
N ILE A 100 -4.79 -6.97 6.78
CA ILE A 100 -3.55 -6.89 6.01
C ILE A 100 -2.44 -6.26 6.86
N LEU A 101 -1.29 -6.91 6.91
CA LEU A 101 -0.03 -6.34 7.37
C LEU A 101 0.72 -5.82 6.14
N ARG A 102 0.65 -4.52 5.90
CA ARG A 102 1.36 -3.86 4.80
C ARG A 102 2.81 -3.63 5.19
N CYS A 103 3.75 -4.05 4.34
CA CYS A 103 5.19 -3.96 4.55
C CYS A 103 5.90 -3.35 3.33
N GLY A 104 6.99 -2.62 3.56
CA GLY A 104 7.97 -2.28 2.52
C GLY A 104 8.81 -3.47 2.12
N ASP A 105 9.56 -3.35 1.02
CA ASP A 105 10.47 -4.38 0.49
C ASP A 105 11.93 -4.23 0.95
N ASP A 106 12.17 -3.37 1.93
CA ASP A 106 13.48 -3.04 2.51
C ASP A 106 13.53 -3.28 4.03
N LEU A 107 12.81 -4.30 4.48
CA LEU A 107 12.69 -4.64 5.89
C LEU A 107 13.50 -5.88 6.28
N VAL A 108 13.90 -5.91 7.55
CA VAL A 108 14.40 -7.08 8.24
C VAL A 108 13.43 -7.40 9.38
N PHE A 109 12.90 -8.61 9.39
CA PHE A 109 11.91 -9.06 10.37
C PHE A 109 12.57 -9.71 11.59
N ASN A 110 11.98 -9.45 12.76
CA ASN A 110 12.16 -10.28 13.95
C ASN A 110 11.10 -11.38 13.91
N GLU A 111 11.53 -12.59 13.63
CA GLU A 111 10.65 -13.74 13.42
C GLU A 111 9.71 -13.98 14.59
N GLN A 112 10.25 -14.00 15.82
CA GLN A 112 9.47 -14.30 17.02
C GLN A 112 8.38 -13.24 17.25
N ASN A 113 8.71 -11.97 17.09
CA ASN A 113 7.77 -10.88 17.27
C ASN A 113 6.72 -10.84 16.15
N LEU A 114 7.10 -11.14 14.91
CA LEU A 114 6.16 -11.27 13.81
C LEU A 114 5.15 -12.39 14.09
N ILE A 115 5.62 -13.58 14.45
CA ILE A 115 4.76 -14.73 14.78
C ILE A 115 3.82 -14.38 15.92
N LYS A 116 4.35 -13.79 17.01
CA LYS A 116 3.55 -13.35 18.15
C LYS A 116 2.43 -12.39 17.71
N PHE A 117 2.76 -11.42 16.86
CA PHE A 117 1.77 -10.48 16.31
C PHE A 117 0.71 -11.18 15.46
N LEU A 118 1.11 -12.10 14.56
CA LEU A 118 0.18 -12.83 13.69
C LEU A 118 -0.73 -13.79 14.44
N HIS A 119 -0.30 -14.31 15.61
CA HIS A 119 -1.09 -15.19 16.47
C HIS A 119 -1.96 -14.44 17.49
N ASP A 120 -1.75 -13.15 17.66
CA ASP A 120 -2.53 -12.36 18.60
C ASP A 120 -3.98 -12.19 18.13
N LYS A 121 -4.89 -12.90 18.76
CA LYS A 121 -6.32 -12.84 18.51
C LYS A 121 -7.02 -11.64 19.16
N THR A 122 -6.29 -10.88 19.97
CA THR A 122 -6.84 -9.70 20.67
C THR A 122 -6.74 -8.43 19.82
N LYS A 123 -6.22 -8.51 18.59
CA LYS A 123 -6.17 -7.39 17.65
C LYS A 123 -7.57 -6.85 17.39
N LYS A 124 -7.87 -5.74 18.03
CA LYS A 124 -9.15 -5.03 17.89
C LYS A 124 -9.00 -3.71 17.12
N TYR A 125 -7.84 -3.48 16.53
CA TYR A 125 -7.51 -2.22 15.90
C TYR A 125 -7.88 -2.25 14.42
N ASP A 126 -8.50 -1.18 13.94
CA ASP A 126 -8.76 -1.03 12.51
C ASP A 126 -7.55 -0.49 11.76
N TYR A 127 -6.74 0.39 12.42
CA TYR A 127 -5.52 0.94 11.85
C TYR A 127 -4.44 1.05 12.94
N TYR A 128 -3.32 0.35 12.75
CA TYR A 128 -2.31 0.17 13.77
C TYR A 128 -0.90 0.19 13.20
N GLY A 129 0.01 0.94 13.82
CA GLY A 129 1.40 1.06 13.39
C GLY A 129 2.17 2.08 14.21
N GLN A 130 3.34 2.46 13.72
CA GLN A 130 4.16 3.50 14.31
C GLN A 130 4.01 4.81 13.55
N ALA A 131 3.68 5.89 14.23
CA ALA A 131 3.68 7.23 13.65
C ALA A 131 5.11 7.66 13.30
N TYR A 132 5.24 8.38 12.18
CA TYR A 132 6.52 8.69 11.55
C TYR A 132 7.52 9.43 12.46
N ASN A 133 7.08 10.30 13.34
CA ASN A 133 7.95 11.13 14.18
C ASN A 133 7.79 10.87 15.68
N GLY A 134 7.65 9.62 16.07
CA GLY A 134 7.72 9.13 17.45
C GLY A 134 7.16 10.00 18.60
N LYS A 135 7.48 11.28 18.64
CA LYS A 135 7.03 12.20 19.69
C LYS A 135 5.79 13.01 19.31
N ASP A 136 5.61 13.37 18.05
CA ASP A 136 4.50 14.23 17.61
C ASP A 136 3.35 13.47 16.99
N TYR A 137 3.50 12.19 16.71
CA TYR A 137 2.48 11.31 16.10
C TYR A 137 1.78 11.91 14.88
N ARG A 138 2.43 12.85 14.21
CA ARG A 138 1.85 13.60 13.09
C ARG A 138 2.38 13.07 11.78
N CYS A 139 1.47 12.66 10.93
CA CYS A 139 1.79 12.43 9.53
C CYS A 139 1.99 13.78 8.85
N SER A 140 3.22 14.19 8.68
CA SER A 140 3.56 15.37 7.89
C SER A 140 3.75 14.96 6.44
N ILE A 141 2.84 15.37 5.59
CA ILE A 141 3.00 15.23 4.14
C ILE A 141 3.79 16.42 3.67
N HIS A 142 4.91 16.49 3.55
CA HIS A 142 5.86 17.43 2.98
C HIS A 142 7.15 17.41 3.74
N THR A 143 7.88 16.43 3.46
CA THR A 143 9.30 16.69 3.46
C THR A 143 9.66 17.18 2.07
N LYS A 144 10.61 18.11 1.96
CA LYS A 144 11.23 18.47 0.67
C LYS A 144 11.72 17.22 -0.07
N ASN A 145 11.98 16.13 0.67
CA ASN A 145 12.38 14.83 0.17
C ASN A 145 11.27 14.10 -0.60
N ASP A 146 10.01 14.17 -0.15
CA ASP A 146 8.90 13.49 -0.84
C ASP A 146 8.62 14.15 -2.17
N VAL A 147 8.62 15.48 -2.21
CA VAL A 147 8.51 16.25 -3.46
C VAL A 147 9.69 15.92 -4.39
N ARG A 148 10.91 15.75 -3.86
CA ARG A 148 12.08 15.38 -4.66
C ARG A 148 11.92 13.97 -5.24
N LYS A 149 11.46 12.99 -4.46
CA LYS A 149 11.21 11.62 -4.92
C LYS A 149 10.19 11.59 -6.06
N LEU A 150 9.10 12.34 -5.94
CA LEU A 150 8.10 12.46 -6.99
C LEU A 150 8.67 13.05 -8.29
N LYS A 151 9.51 14.08 -8.17
CA LYS A 151 10.17 14.71 -9.33
C LYS A 151 11.25 13.83 -9.99
N GLN A 152 11.79 12.86 -9.26
CA GLN A 152 12.86 11.97 -9.70
C GLN A 152 12.38 10.55 -10.00
N ASP A 153 11.07 10.34 -10.05
CA ASP A 153 10.51 9.05 -10.43
C ASP A 153 10.77 8.79 -11.91
N PHE A 154 11.79 7.97 -12.19
CA PHE A 154 12.23 7.68 -13.55
C PHE A 154 11.15 7.00 -14.39
N PHE A 155 10.37 6.09 -13.79
CA PHE A 155 9.27 5.45 -14.50
C PHE A 155 8.27 6.50 -15.00
N MET A 156 7.88 7.44 -14.14
CA MET A 156 6.94 8.51 -14.53
C MET A 156 7.54 9.40 -15.61
N ILE A 157 8.83 9.75 -15.49
CA ILE A 157 9.50 10.59 -16.50
C ILE A 157 9.54 9.88 -17.85
N ASP A 158 9.96 8.64 -17.89
CA ASP A 158 10.10 7.89 -19.13
C ASP A 158 8.76 7.53 -19.73
N TYR A 159 7.79 7.13 -18.90
CA TYR A 159 6.42 6.91 -19.34
C TYR A 159 5.81 8.16 -19.98
N TYR A 160 5.96 9.32 -19.33
CA TYR A 160 5.43 10.57 -19.84
C TYR A 160 6.10 11.02 -21.13
N LYS A 161 7.40 10.80 -21.27
CA LYS A 161 8.12 11.07 -22.53
C LYS A 161 7.62 10.19 -23.67
N ALA A 162 7.43 8.91 -23.41
CA ALA A 162 6.96 7.95 -24.41
C ALA A 162 5.52 8.21 -24.86
N HIS A 163 4.67 8.72 -23.94
CA HIS A 163 3.23 8.91 -24.16
C HIS A 163 2.81 10.38 -24.16
N LYS A 164 3.71 11.30 -24.55
CA LYS A 164 3.48 12.74 -24.51
C LYS A 164 2.24 13.20 -25.28
N ASP A 165 1.90 12.49 -26.35
CA ASP A 165 0.78 12.81 -27.25
C ASP A 165 -0.48 11.98 -26.93
N ASP A 166 -0.42 11.10 -25.93
CA ASP A 166 -1.55 10.30 -25.47
C ASP A 166 -2.46 11.14 -24.57
N PHE A 167 -3.73 11.25 -24.94
CA PHE A 167 -4.75 11.97 -24.16
C PHE A 167 -4.89 11.40 -22.73
N LEU A 168 -4.72 10.11 -22.54
CA LEU A 168 -4.80 9.44 -21.25
C LEU A 168 -3.50 9.53 -20.43
N ASN A 169 -2.45 10.15 -20.98
CA ASN A 169 -1.19 10.31 -20.27
C ASN A 169 -1.40 11.09 -18.95
N PRO A 170 -1.05 10.51 -17.79
CA PRO A 170 -1.22 11.16 -16.49
C PRO A 170 -0.51 12.52 -16.37
N GLN A 171 0.54 12.78 -17.16
CA GLN A 171 1.21 14.09 -17.17
C GLN A 171 0.30 15.23 -17.64
N HIS A 172 -0.70 14.93 -18.48
CA HIS A 172 -1.70 15.93 -18.85
C HIS A 172 -2.51 16.39 -17.63
N ASN A 173 -2.71 15.50 -16.66
CA ASN A 173 -3.36 15.81 -15.39
C ASN A 173 -2.45 16.60 -14.43
N LEU A 174 -1.13 16.54 -14.65
CA LEU A 174 -0.14 17.28 -13.86
C LEU A 174 0.14 18.69 -14.39
N LYS A 175 -0.29 19.02 -15.61
CA LYS A 175 0.10 20.23 -16.34
C LYS A 175 -0.12 21.54 -15.56
N ASN A 176 -1.13 21.58 -14.70
CA ASN A 176 -1.46 22.75 -13.90
C ASN A 176 -1.36 22.50 -12.40
N VAL A 177 -0.75 21.38 -12.00
CA VAL A 177 -0.63 21.02 -10.58
C VAL A 177 0.56 21.74 -9.98
N ASN A 178 0.28 22.61 -9.02
CA ASN A 178 1.32 23.23 -8.21
C ASN A 178 1.78 22.23 -7.13
N ILE A 179 3.00 21.72 -7.26
CA ILE A 179 3.58 20.73 -6.35
C ILE A 179 3.67 21.25 -4.91
N SER A 180 3.73 22.57 -4.70
CA SER A 180 3.69 23.16 -3.37
C SER A 180 2.35 22.98 -2.64
N LEU A 181 1.30 22.61 -3.36
CA LEU A 181 -0.03 22.32 -2.80
C LEU A 181 -0.20 20.88 -2.32
N TYR A 182 0.81 20.02 -2.44
CA TYR A 182 0.77 18.66 -1.89
C TYR A 182 0.88 18.64 -0.36
N SER A 183 0.47 19.69 0.35
CA SER A 183 0.48 19.70 1.81
C SER A 183 -0.90 19.45 2.38
N MET A 184 -0.96 18.55 3.33
CA MET A 184 -2.19 18.24 4.04
C MET A 184 -2.32 19.06 5.32
N ARG A 185 -3.47 19.66 5.50
CA ARG A 185 -3.87 20.33 6.74
C ARG A 185 -5.35 20.01 7.00
N PRO A 186 -5.77 19.70 8.21
CA PRO A 186 -5.01 19.68 9.48
C PRO A 186 -3.98 18.54 9.54
N HIS A 187 -3.13 18.57 10.56
CA HIS A 187 -2.24 17.45 10.85
C HIS A 187 -3.06 16.20 11.20
N ILE A 188 -2.75 15.11 10.54
CA ILE A 188 -3.47 13.83 10.69
C ILE A 188 -2.50 12.81 11.25
N TYR A 189 -2.96 12.06 12.25
CA TYR A 189 -2.18 10.98 12.83
C TYR A 189 -2.29 9.73 11.98
N GLY A 190 -1.18 9.03 11.80
CA GLY A 190 -1.15 7.78 11.07
C GLY A 190 0.22 7.11 11.08
N ALA A 191 0.26 5.89 10.56
CA ALA A 191 1.49 5.11 10.45
C ALA A 191 2.41 5.65 9.38
N GLY A 192 3.71 5.58 9.61
CA GLY A 192 4.70 5.73 8.55
C GLY A 192 4.69 4.54 7.59
N GLY A 193 5.12 4.78 6.35
CA GLY A 193 5.08 3.81 5.25
C GLY A 193 6.07 2.64 5.35
N VAL A 194 6.56 2.32 6.54
CA VAL A 194 7.47 1.19 6.79
C VAL A 194 6.68 -0.11 6.88
N ILE A 195 5.83 -0.18 7.88
CA ILE A 195 4.98 -1.32 8.19
C ILE A 195 3.79 -0.87 9.04
N TYR A 196 2.58 -1.31 8.66
CA TYR A 196 1.37 -1.08 9.43
C TYR A 196 0.31 -2.15 9.15
N TYR A 197 -0.60 -2.29 10.08
CA TYR A 197 -1.73 -3.21 9.98
C TYR A 197 -3.02 -2.42 9.73
N ILE A 198 -3.87 -2.99 8.86
CA ILE A 198 -5.23 -2.52 8.58
C ILE A 198 -6.21 -3.69 8.63
N SER A 199 -7.32 -3.51 9.34
CA SER A 199 -8.39 -4.52 9.43
C SER A 199 -9.17 -4.64 8.10
N ASN A 200 -10.02 -5.66 7.99
CA ASN A 200 -10.94 -5.77 6.87
C ASN A 200 -11.83 -4.55 6.70
N LYS A 201 -12.32 -3.96 7.79
CA LYS A 201 -13.12 -2.74 7.76
C LYS A 201 -12.33 -1.56 7.20
N ALA A 202 -11.07 -1.40 7.60
CA ALA A 202 -10.18 -0.38 7.06
C ALA A 202 -9.87 -0.62 5.57
N CYS A 203 -9.66 -1.88 5.16
CA CYS A 203 -9.49 -2.26 3.76
C CYS A 203 -10.70 -1.86 2.90
N GLU A 204 -11.91 -2.18 3.35
CA GLU A 204 -13.16 -1.78 2.66
C GLU A 204 -13.30 -0.26 2.57
N THR A 205 -12.93 0.43 3.61
CA THR A 205 -12.96 1.89 3.64
C THR A 205 -12.00 2.49 2.61
N LEU A 206 -10.78 1.97 2.50
CA LEU A 206 -9.81 2.39 1.48
C LEU A 206 -10.36 2.17 0.07
N ILE A 207 -10.89 0.98 -0.20
CA ILE A 207 -11.45 0.64 -1.52
C ILE A 207 -12.58 1.61 -1.87
N ARG A 208 -13.62 1.73 -1.03
CA ARG A 208 -14.77 2.60 -1.28
C ARG A 208 -14.37 4.06 -1.48
N HIS A 209 -13.42 4.55 -0.67
CA HIS A 209 -12.95 5.92 -0.79
C HIS A 209 -12.25 6.15 -2.13
N MET A 210 -11.33 5.26 -2.53
CA MET A 210 -10.61 5.39 -3.78
C MET A 210 -11.52 5.18 -5.01
N GLU A 211 -12.51 4.32 -4.91
CA GLU A 211 -13.56 4.17 -5.94
C GLU A 211 -14.37 5.46 -6.10
N SER A 212 -14.72 6.14 -5.02
CA SER A 212 -15.48 7.39 -5.07
C SER A 212 -14.76 8.54 -5.79
N ILE A 213 -13.43 8.48 -5.86
CA ILE A 213 -12.58 9.43 -6.60
C ILE A 213 -12.00 8.82 -7.88
N HIS A 214 -12.54 7.66 -8.34
CA HIS A 214 -12.10 6.95 -9.54
C HIS A 214 -10.60 6.64 -9.56
N TYR A 215 -10.02 6.30 -8.39
CA TYR A 215 -8.57 6.08 -8.19
C TYR A 215 -7.68 7.23 -8.69
N ASN A 216 -8.25 8.45 -8.76
CA ASN A 216 -7.50 9.64 -9.18
C ASN A 216 -6.63 10.17 -8.02
N ILE A 217 -5.35 9.82 -8.02
CA ILE A 217 -4.39 10.28 -7.01
C ILE A 217 -4.15 11.80 -7.04
N LEU A 218 -4.53 12.46 -8.12
CA LEU A 218 -4.48 13.91 -8.28
C LEU A 218 -5.85 14.56 -8.04
N HIS A 219 -6.74 13.86 -7.34
CA HIS A 219 -7.99 14.44 -6.88
C HIS A 219 -7.71 15.56 -5.87
N TYR A 220 -8.17 16.79 -6.20
CA TYR A 220 -8.05 17.94 -5.33
C TYR A 220 -9.09 17.88 -4.21
N ASP A 221 -8.64 17.84 -2.98
CA ASP A 221 -9.50 17.88 -1.81
C ASP A 221 -9.74 19.33 -1.35
N ARG A 222 -11.00 19.73 -1.33
CA ARG A 222 -11.39 21.11 -0.95
C ARG A 222 -11.18 21.42 0.53
N PHE A 223 -11.28 20.39 1.40
CA PHE A 223 -11.11 20.56 2.84
C PHE A 223 -9.65 20.84 3.19
N THR A 224 -8.74 20.02 2.66
CA THR A 224 -7.30 20.20 2.88
C THR A 224 -6.68 21.24 1.97
N LYS A 225 -7.40 21.65 0.91
CA LYS A 225 -6.88 22.52 -0.17
C LYS A 225 -5.59 21.98 -0.76
N SER A 226 -5.52 20.68 -0.99
CA SER A 226 -4.33 19.98 -1.45
C SER A 226 -4.64 18.71 -2.24
N TYR A 227 -3.60 17.91 -2.55
CA TYR A 227 -3.70 16.61 -3.21
C TYR A 227 -3.27 15.49 -2.23
N PRO A 228 -4.16 15.07 -1.31
CA PRO A 228 -3.79 14.22 -0.19
C PRO A 228 -3.49 12.77 -0.57
N TYR A 229 -3.68 12.37 -1.82
CA TYR A 229 -3.55 10.98 -2.29
C TYR A 229 -2.21 10.65 -2.94
N THR A 230 -1.25 11.59 -2.94
CA THR A 230 0.02 11.47 -3.66
C THR A 230 1.14 10.77 -2.89
N ILE A 231 1.04 10.71 -1.56
CA ILE A 231 1.99 10.01 -0.68
C ILE A 231 1.22 8.92 0.06
N GLU A 232 1.58 7.67 -0.15
CA GLU A 232 0.78 6.50 0.21
C GLU A 232 0.39 6.46 1.69
N ASP A 233 1.33 6.47 2.62
CA ASP A 233 1.07 6.37 4.06
C ASP A 233 0.28 7.57 4.60
N CYS A 234 0.57 8.73 4.09
CA CYS A 234 -0.15 9.95 4.40
C CYS A 234 -1.59 9.91 3.89
N ALA A 235 -1.77 9.40 2.68
CA ALA A 235 -3.09 9.24 2.07
C ALA A 235 -3.95 8.21 2.82
N VAL A 236 -3.36 7.08 3.21
CA VAL A 236 -4.02 6.10 4.07
C VAL A 236 -4.48 6.75 5.37
N SER A 237 -3.60 7.50 6.03
CA SER A 237 -3.94 8.24 7.26
C SER A 237 -5.07 9.25 7.05
N PHE A 238 -5.05 9.98 5.94
CA PHE A 238 -6.11 10.92 5.55
C PHE A 238 -7.46 10.22 5.33
N ILE A 239 -7.46 9.13 4.58
CA ILE A 239 -8.69 8.36 4.30
C ILE A 239 -9.27 7.79 5.60
N MET A 240 -8.43 7.23 6.48
CA MET A 240 -8.85 6.72 7.78
C MET A 240 -9.47 7.83 8.63
N TYR A 241 -8.81 8.99 8.72
CA TYR A 241 -9.31 10.16 9.44
C TYR A 241 -10.68 10.63 8.92
N CYS A 242 -10.83 10.79 7.60
CA CYS A 242 -12.08 11.19 6.99
C CYS A 242 -13.24 10.21 7.26
N ASN A 243 -12.92 8.94 7.48
CA ASN A 243 -13.90 7.89 7.75
C ASN A 243 -14.01 7.50 9.24
N LYS A 244 -13.45 8.31 10.14
CA LYS A 244 -13.52 8.12 11.60
C LYS A 244 -12.96 6.74 12.04
N ILE A 245 -11.89 6.31 11.41
CA ILE A 245 -11.11 5.15 11.81
C ILE A 245 -9.91 5.66 12.60
N ASP A 246 -9.88 5.30 13.87
CA ASP A 246 -8.82 5.73 14.77
C ASP A 246 -7.51 5.01 14.50
N PHE A 247 -6.42 5.77 14.54
CA PHE A 247 -5.07 5.25 14.48
C PHE A 247 -4.56 4.91 15.88
N ILE A 248 -4.05 3.70 16.04
CA ILE A 248 -3.39 3.26 17.27
C ILE A 248 -1.88 3.23 17.06
N HIS A 249 -1.20 4.13 17.74
CA HIS A 249 0.25 4.23 17.72
C HIS A 249 0.93 3.24 18.66
N ASN A 250 1.98 2.57 18.17
CA ASN A 250 2.87 1.78 19.02
C ASN A 250 4.34 1.96 18.60
N SER A 251 5.07 2.75 19.37
CA SER A 251 6.49 3.06 19.12
C SER A 251 7.44 1.87 19.31
N ARG A 252 6.97 0.77 19.88
CA ARG A 252 7.80 -0.41 20.17
C ARG A 252 7.64 -1.53 19.15
N PHE A 253 6.64 -1.45 18.26
CA PHE A 253 6.29 -2.56 17.39
C PHE A 253 6.93 -2.49 16.01
N PHE A 254 7.05 -1.29 15.44
CA PHE A 254 7.49 -1.11 14.07
C PHE A 254 8.67 -0.15 14.00
N ASP A 255 9.66 -0.51 13.19
CA ASP A 255 10.82 0.31 12.79
C ASP A 255 11.63 0.97 13.93
N THR A 256 11.66 0.34 15.10
CA THR A 256 12.53 0.78 16.20
C THR A 256 13.53 -0.32 16.60
N PRO A 257 14.73 0.00 17.04
CA PRO A 257 15.71 -0.98 17.54
C PRO A 257 15.32 -1.47 18.95
N HIS A 258 14.07 -1.92 19.11
CA HIS A 258 13.55 -2.46 20.35
C HIS A 258 13.36 -3.96 20.24
N ARG A 259 13.50 -4.70 21.36
CA ARG A 259 13.32 -6.16 21.36
C ARG A 259 11.92 -6.61 20.89
N ASP A 260 10.91 -5.75 21.06
CA ASP A 260 9.52 -6.02 20.67
C ASP A 260 9.20 -5.59 19.22
N THR A 261 10.18 -5.07 18.49
CA THR A 261 10.00 -4.63 17.12
C THR A 261 9.72 -5.81 16.19
N ILE A 262 8.68 -5.72 15.36
CA ILE A 262 8.36 -6.74 14.35
C ILE A 262 9.32 -6.66 13.18
N ALA A 263 9.59 -5.44 12.69
CA ALA A 263 10.49 -5.21 11.58
C ALA A 263 11.18 -3.85 11.70
N ARG A 264 12.32 -3.72 11.02
CA ARG A 264 13.07 -2.46 10.90
C ARG A 264 13.63 -2.34 9.49
N HIS A 265 13.92 -1.11 9.05
CA HIS A 265 14.60 -0.88 7.79
C HIS A 265 15.96 -1.56 7.74
N THR A 266 16.29 -2.14 6.60
CA THR A 266 17.65 -2.58 6.30
C THR A 266 18.44 -1.45 5.63
N ASN A 267 19.73 -1.37 5.94
CA ASN A 267 20.66 -0.46 5.25
C ASN A 267 21.29 -1.09 4.00
N LYS A 268 20.97 -2.33 3.68
CA LYS A 268 21.55 -3.07 2.55
C LYS A 268 21.29 -2.42 1.18
N PHE A 269 20.22 -1.65 1.06
CA PHE A 269 19.74 -1.10 -0.22
C PHE A 269 19.83 0.42 -0.31
N LYS A 270 20.59 1.01 0.60
CA LYS A 270 20.87 2.47 0.60
C LYS A 270 22.09 2.81 -0.24
#